data_27e4f5e061491f2ef4269b51ad946870
#
_entry.id   27e4f5e061491f2ef4269b51ad946870
#
_cell.length_a   1.000
_cell.length_b   1.000
_cell.length_c   1.000
_cell.angle_alpha   90.00
_cell.angle_beta   90.00
_cell.angle_gamma   90.00
#
_symmetry.space_group_name_H-M   'P 1'
#
loop_
_entity.id
_entity.type
_entity.pdbx_description
1 polymer ?
#
loop_
_entity_poly.entity_id
_entity_poly.type
_entity_poly.pdbx_seq_one_letter_code
_entity_poly.pdbx_strand_id
1 'polypeptide(L)'
;MIGLFILLGFIVLGIFLCIYETYDFAGAFFIILSLIFLMIHLPCWLASSYKYEMHLVERNSFIESLNNARLNDNKYELAAISKDIFQYNKNLAILQYENKGLLDTYIDDRIMNLKPIK
;
A
#
# COMPACT_ATOMS: atom_id res chain seq x y z
N MET A 1 -5.56 -6.45 -6.57
CA MET A 1 -6.20 -6.76 -7.88
C MET A 1 -7.51 -7.53 -7.73
N ILE A 2 -7.61 -8.56 -6.88
CA ILE A 2 -8.83 -9.36 -6.66
C ILE A 2 -10.04 -8.49 -6.28
N GLY A 3 -9.87 -7.51 -5.40
CA GLY A 3 -10.94 -6.61 -4.98
C GLY A 3 -11.62 -5.83 -6.11
N LEU A 4 -10.85 -5.41 -7.12
CA LEU A 4 -11.37 -4.67 -8.28
C LEU A 4 -12.26 -5.58 -9.16
N PHE A 5 -11.88 -6.85 -9.34
CA PHE A 5 -12.68 -7.82 -10.10
C PHE A 5 -13.99 -8.16 -9.41
N ILE A 6 -13.97 -8.29 -8.08
CA ILE A 6 -15.17 -8.51 -7.27
C ILE A 6 -16.12 -7.33 -7.40
N LEU A 7 -15.59 -6.10 -7.31
CA LEU A 7 -16.35 -4.87 -7.45
C LEU A 7 -17.00 -4.73 -8.82
N LEU A 8 -16.25 -4.99 -9.90
CA LEU A 8 -16.77 -5.05 -11.27
C LEU A 8 -17.88 -6.09 -11.41
N GLY A 9 -17.71 -7.27 -10.80
CA GLY A 9 -18.72 -8.31 -10.76
C GLY A 9 -20.03 -7.87 -10.11
N PHE A 10 -19.96 -7.15 -8.98
CA PHE A 10 -21.15 -6.59 -8.32
C PHE A 10 -21.85 -5.51 -9.14
N ILE A 11 -21.10 -4.64 -9.84
CA ILE A 11 -21.69 -3.64 -10.73
C ILE A 11 -22.44 -4.31 -11.88
N VAL A 12 -21.81 -5.29 -12.53
CA VAL A 12 -22.43 -6.03 -13.64
C VAL A 12 -23.68 -6.77 -13.16
N LEU A 13 -23.62 -7.44 -12.00
CA LEU A 13 -24.76 -8.12 -11.41
C LEU A 13 -25.88 -7.13 -11.08
N GLY A 14 -25.55 -5.96 -10.52
CA GLY A 14 -26.53 -4.93 -10.21
C GLY A 14 -27.25 -4.39 -11.46
N ILE A 15 -26.50 -4.14 -12.55
CA ILE A 15 -27.06 -3.71 -13.83
C ILE A 15 -27.97 -4.81 -14.40
N PHE A 16 -27.52 -6.06 -14.34
CA PHE A 16 -28.30 -7.20 -14.83
C PHE A 16 -29.62 -7.33 -14.08
N LEU A 17 -29.63 -7.19 -12.75
CA LEU A 17 -30.83 -7.25 -11.92
C LEU A 17 -31.79 -6.08 -12.18
N CYS A 18 -31.28 -4.88 -12.48
CA CYS A 18 -32.10 -3.72 -12.84
C CYS A 18 -32.80 -3.89 -14.20
N ILE A 19 -32.18 -4.61 -15.15
CA ILE A 19 -32.78 -4.88 -16.48
C ILE A 19 -33.99 -5.84 -16.34
N TYR A 20 -33.96 -6.73 -15.34
CA TYR A 20 -35.09 -7.59 -15.02
C TYR A 20 -36.01 -6.86 -14.03
N GLU A 21 -37.07 -6.25 -14.54
CA GLU A 21 -38.06 -5.38 -13.82
C GLU A 21 -38.54 -5.93 -12.47
N THR A 22 -38.35 -7.21 -12.18
CA THR A 22 -38.77 -7.88 -10.96
C THR A 22 -37.85 -7.60 -9.74
N TYR A 23 -36.65 -7.03 -9.95
CA TYR A 23 -35.61 -6.89 -8.92
C TYR A 23 -34.96 -5.49 -8.84
N ASP A 24 -35.68 -4.45 -9.23
CA ASP A 24 -35.17 -3.07 -9.27
C ASP A 24 -34.50 -2.61 -7.98
N PHE A 25 -35.09 -2.94 -6.83
CA PHE A 25 -34.55 -2.56 -5.54
C PHE A 25 -33.23 -3.30 -5.24
N ALA A 26 -33.14 -4.59 -5.56
CA ALA A 26 -31.93 -5.38 -5.34
C ALA A 26 -30.80 -4.91 -6.26
N GLY A 27 -31.10 -4.62 -7.54
CA GLY A 27 -30.15 -4.07 -8.49
C GLY A 27 -29.58 -2.72 -8.05
N ALA A 28 -30.43 -1.81 -7.64
CA ALA A 28 -30.04 -0.50 -7.12
C ALA A 28 -29.15 -0.63 -5.85
N PHE A 29 -29.51 -1.55 -4.94
CA PHE A 29 -28.72 -1.83 -3.74
C PHE A 29 -27.28 -2.29 -4.07
N PHE A 30 -27.12 -3.23 -5.01
CA PHE A 30 -25.81 -3.70 -5.43
C PHE A 30 -24.98 -2.61 -6.10
N ILE A 31 -25.58 -1.74 -6.90
CA ILE A 31 -24.89 -0.60 -7.51
C ILE A 31 -24.42 0.39 -6.46
N ILE A 32 -25.28 0.77 -5.51
CA ILE A 32 -24.94 1.71 -4.43
C ILE A 32 -23.82 1.12 -3.57
N LEU A 33 -23.91 -0.13 -3.18
CA LEU A 33 -22.90 -0.82 -2.39
C LEU A 33 -21.55 -0.83 -3.11
N SER A 34 -21.54 -1.09 -4.40
CA SER A 34 -20.34 -1.08 -5.23
C SER A 34 -19.70 0.30 -5.33
N LEU A 35 -20.50 1.36 -5.43
CA LEU A 35 -20.01 2.74 -5.45
C LEU A 35 -19.38 3.13 -4.11
N ILE A 36 -19.97 2.72 -2.98
CA ILE A 36 -19.39 2.95 -1.64
C ILE A 36 -18.04 2.24 -1.52
N PHE A 37 -17.97 0.98 -1.94
CA PHE A 37 -16.70 0.24 -1.96
C PHE A 37 -15.63 0.90 -2.83
N LEU A 38 -16.00 1.40 -4.00
CA LEU A 38 -15.09 2.10 -4.90
C LEU A 38 -14.57 3.41 -4.28
N MET A 39 -15.43 4.17 -3.60
CA MET A 39 -15.04 5.39 -2.90
C MET A 39 -14.00 5.13 -1.78
N ILE A 40 -14.03 3.96 -1.15
CA ILE A 40 -13.06 3.59 -0.11
C ILE A 40 -11.79 3.00 -0.72
N HIS A 41 -11.92 2.07 -1.66
CA HIS A 41 -10.77 1.33 -2.21
C HIS A 41 -9.89 2.18 -3.12
N LEU A 42 -10.45 3.10 -3.90
CA LEU A 42 -9.69 3.91 -4.85
C LEU A 42 -8.67 4.83 -4.15
N PRO A 43 -9.05 5.62 -3.11
CA PRO A 43 -8.08 6.41 -2.37
C PRO A 43 -7.02 5.57 -1.66
N CYS A 44 -7.40 4.42 -1.09
CA CYS A 44 -6.45 3.53 -0.44
C CYS A 44 -5.42 2.96 -1.41
N TRP A 45 -5.83 2.58 -2.61
CA TRP A 45 -4.93 2.10 -3.65
C TRP A 45 -3.98 3.19 -4.14
N LEU A 46 -4.48 4.41 -4.37
CA LEU A 46 -3.65 5.56 -4.72
C LEU A 46 -2.65 5.91 -3.60
N ALA A 47 -3.09 5.83 -2.33
CA ALA A 47 -2.24 6.06 -1.18
C ALA A 47 -1.15 5.00 -1.02
N SER A 48 -1.37 3.74 -1.45
CA SER A 48 -0.36 2.69 -1.36
C SER A 48 0.86 2.97 -2.22
N SER A 49 0.66 3.43 -3.44
CA SER A 49 1.74 3.83 -4.35
C SER A 49 2.52 5.02 -3.80
N TYR A 50 1.82 6.03 -3.26
CA TYR A 50 2.47 7.17 -2.62
C TYR A 50 3.32 6.77 -1.41
N LYS A 51 2.82 5.86 -0.57
CA LYS A 51 3.58 5.34 0.57
C LYS A 51 4.86 4.63 0.13
N TYR A 52 4.81 3.86 -0.94
CA TYR A 52 6.02 3.23 -1.48
C TYR A 52 7.07 4.26 -1.90
N GLU A 53 6.67 5.30 -2.65
CA GLU A 53 7.60 6.36 -3.06
C GLU A 53 8.20 7.09 -1.85
N MET A 54 7.41 7.34 -0.80
CA MET A 54 7.90 7.92 0.45
C MET A 54 8.95 7.02 1.13
N HIS A 55 8.70 5.71 1.22
CA HIS A 55 9.68 4.77 1.74
C HIS A 55 10.97 4.71 0.91
N LEU A 56 10.86 4.88 -0.40
CA LEU A 56 12.03 4.92 -1.28
C LEU A 56 12.86 6.18 -1.04
N VAL A 57 12.21 7.33 -0.90
CA VAL A 57 12.89 8.61 -0.58
C VAL A 57 13.58 8.52 0.78
N GLU A 58 12.88 8.04 1.81
CA GLU A 58 13.42 7.85 3.16
C GLU A 58 14.64 6.91 3.14
N ARG A 59 14.53 5.78 2.45
CA ARG A 59 15.63 4.84 2.27
C ARG A 59 16.86 5.49 1.65
N ASN A 60 16.68 6.23 0.58
CA ASN A 60 17.79 6.87 -0.13
C ASN A 60 18.46 7.93 0.73
N SER A 61 17.68 8.70 1.49
CA SER A 61 18.19 9.69 2.45
C SER A 61 19.04 9.02 3.55
N PHE A 62 18.61 7.89 4.11
CA PHE A 62 19.40 7.15 5.09
C PHE A 62 20.71 6.62 4.50
N ILE A 63 20.68 6.08 3.28
CA ILE A 63 21.89 5.58 2.61
C ILE A 63 22.89 6.73 2.38
N GLU A 64 22.42 7.88 1.93
CA GLU A 64 23.25 9.07 1.72
C GLU A 64 23.86 9.57 3.03
N SER A 65 23.05 9.73 4.07
CA SER A 65 23.50 10.15 5.40
C SER A 65 24.53 9.17 5.99
N LEU A 66 24.29 7.86 5.84
CA LEU A 66 25.22 6.84 6.30
C LEU A 66 26.57 6.89 5.58
N ASN A 67 26.54 7.11 4.26
CA ASN A 67 27.79 7.25 3.48
C ASN A 67 28.56 8.51 3.89
N ASN A 68 27.87 9.62 4.09
CA ASN A 68 28.48 10.87 4.53
C ASN A 68 29.11 10.74 5.92
N ALA A 69 28.40 10.11 6.86
CA ALA A 69 28.92 9.86 8.23
C ALA A 69 30.14 8.94 8.23
N ARG A 70 30.18 7.94 7.35
CA ARG A 70 31.32 7.03 7.17
C ARG A 70 32.53 7.78 6.58
N LEU A 71 32.31 8.62 5.58
CA LEU A 71 33.37 9.40 4.96
C LEU A 71 34.01 10.41 5.94
N ASN A 72 33.22 10.97 6.84
CA ASN A 72 33.66 11.94 7.82
C ASN A 72 34.17 11.33 9.15
N ASP A 73 34.19 9.98 9.26
CA ASP A 73 34.53 9.23 10.49
C ASP A 73 33.78 9.74 11.74
N ASN A 74 32.54 10.18 11.56
CA ASN A 74 31.73 10.75 12.64
C ASN A 74 30.98 9.65 13.41
N LYS A 75 31.59 9.14 14.49
CA LYS A 75 31.03 8.05 15.30
C LYS A 75 29.70 8.37 15.97
N TYR A 76 29.47 9.61 16.36
CA TYR A 76 28.20 10.03 16.98
C TYR A 76 27.07 10.06 15.96
N GLU A 77 27.33 10.54 14.77
CA GLU A 77 26.38 10.58 13.68
C GLU A 77 26.04 9.15 13.20
N LEU A 78 27.07 8.29 13.08
CA LEU A 78 26.88 6.88 12.75
C LEU A 78 26.00 6.16 13.77
N ALA A 79 26.17 6.43 15.07
CA ALA A 79 25.34 5.83 16.12
C ALA A 79 23.89 6.31 16.05
N ALA A 80 23.64 7.58 15.78
CA ALA A 80 22.30 8.15 15.62
C ALA A 80 21.60 7.54 14.40
N ILE A 81 22.25 7.59 13.24
CA ILE A 81 21.70 7.05 11.98
C ILE A 81 21.44 5.54 12.09
N SER A 82 22.30 4.79 12.79
CA SER A 82 22.12 3.34 12.97
C SER A 82 20.82 2.99 13.70
N LYS A 83 20.41 3.82 14.68
CA LYS A 83 19.13 3.66 15.36
C LYS A 83 17.95 3.86 14.41
N ASP A 84 18.01 4.89 13.59
CA ASP A 84 16.94 5.22 12.64
C ASP A 84 16.86 4.18 11.53
N ILE A 85 17.99 3.68 11.02
CA ILE A 85 18.06 2.58 10.07
C ILE A 85 17.47 1.31 10.67
N PHE A 86 17.73 1.00 11.93
CA PHE A 86 17.14 -0.14 12.60
C PHE A 86 15.61 -0.04 12.64
N GLN A 87 15.09 1.14 12.98
CA GLN A 87 13.65 1.38 13.00
C GLN A 87 13.03 1.28 11.59
N TYR A 88 13.69 1.87 10.59
CA TYR A 88 13.30 1.74 9.19
C TYR A 88 13.24 0.27 8.74
N ASN A 89 14.28 -0.51 9.00
CA ASN A 89 14.35 -1.93 8.63
C ASN A 89 13.27 -2.75 9.32
N LYS A 90 12.96 -2.43 10.60
CA LYS A 90 11.84 -3.04 11.33
C LYS A 90 10.50 -2.74 10.67
N ASN A 91 10.24 -1.49 10.33
CA ASN A 91 9.02 -1.08 9.66
C ASN A 91 8.88 -1.72 8.27
N LEU A 92 9.97 -1.77 7.51
CA LEU A 92 10.01 -2.45 6.22
C LEU A 92 9.66 -3.94 6.35
N ALA A 93 10.20 -4.63 7.35
CA ALA A 93 9.91 -6.04 7.59
C ALA A 93 8.43 -6.27 7.94
N ILE A 94 7.82 -5.36 8.73
CA ILE A 94 6.38 -5.41 9.05
C ILE A 94 5.56 -5.25 7.77
N LEU A 95 5.83 -4.23 6.96
CA LEU A 95 5.12 -4.00 5.71
C LEU A 95 5.25 -5.17 4.73
N GLN A 96 6.45 -5.76 4.63
CA GLN A 96 6.66 -6.96 3.81
C GLN A 96 5.90 -8.18 4.33
N TYR A 97 5.72 -8.29 5.64
CA TYR A 97 4.91 -9.35 6.24
C TYR A 97 3.42 -9.12 5.97
N GLU A 98 2.93 -7.91 6.15
CA GLU A 98 1.53 -7.54 5.92
C GLU A 98 1.14 -7.68 4.45
N ASN A 99 2.06 -7.40 3.52
CA ASN A 99 1.84 -7.58 2.07
C ASN A 99 1.66 -9.04 1.62
N LYS A 100 1.88 -10.01 2.51
CA LYS A 100 1.58 -11.44 2.25
C LYS A 100 0.16 -11.82 2.67
N GLY A 101 -0.58 -10.92 3.29
CA GLY A 101 -1.91 -11.16 3.82
C GLY A 101 -3.03 -10.97 2.78
N LEU A 102 -4.26 -11.27 3.21
CA LEU A 102 -5.46 -11.05 2.40
C LEU A 102 -5.75 -9.56 2.11
N LEU A 103 -5.17 -8.66 2.89
CA LEU A 103 -5.34 -7.21 2.77
C LEU A 103 -4.15 -6.54 2.07
N ASP A 104 -3.39 -7.28 1.26
CA ASP A 104 -2.24 -6.80 0.50
C ASP A 104 -2.57 -5.64 -0.47
N THR A 105 -3.85 -5.47 -0.80
CA THR A 105 -4.35 -4.42 -1.71
C THR A 105 -3.97 -3.00 -1.28
N TYR A 106 -3.66 -2.80 0.01
CA TYR A 106 -3.32 -1.49 0.58
C TYR A 106 -1.80 -1.22 0.67
N ILE A 107 -0.99 -2.21 0.28
CA ILE A 107 0.46 -2.13 0.28
C ILE A 107 0.94 -2.40 -1.15
N ASP A 108 1.85 -1.56 -1.63
CA ASP A 108 2.41 -1.70 -2.97
C ASP A 108 3.36 -2.91 -3.02
N ASP A 109 3.14 -3.83 -3.96
CA ASP A 109 3.95 -5.04 -4.12
C ASP A 109 5.44 -4.76 -4.32
N ARG A 110 5.79 -3.58 -4.85
CA ARG A 110 7.19 -3.16 -5.03
C ARG A 110 7.97 -3.12 -3.72
N ILE A 111 7.27 -3.02 -2.56
CA ILE A 111 7.90 -3.03 -1.22
C ILE A 111 8.62 -4.34 -0.92
N MET A 112 8.17 -5.46 -1.54
CA MET A 112 8.80 -6.77 -1.40
C MET A 112 10.22 -6.82 -1.99
N ASN A 113 10.52 -5.93 -2.94
CA ASN A 113 11.82 -5.85 -3.59
C ASN A 113 12.82 -4.96 -2.82
N LEU A 114 12.36 -4.21 -1.82
CA LEU A 114 13.25 -3.37 -1.02
C LEU A 114 14.06 -4.24 -0.06
N LYS A 115 15.38 -4.02 -0.07
CA LYS A 115 16.31 -4.69 0.85
C LYS A 115 16.56 -3.82 2.08
N PRO A 116 16.75 -4.42 3.27
CA PRO A 116 17.20 -3.70 4.45
C PRO A 116 18.50 -2.93 4.18
N ILE A 117 18.65 -1.79 4.83
CA ILE A 117 19.88 -0.99 4.80
C ILE A 117 20.88 -1.64 5.75
N LYS A 118 22.15 -1.79 5.31
CA LYS A 118 23.26 -2.40 6.06
C LYS A 118 24.28 -1.38 6.51
#